data_4e416102c199835eccfc2997553a85bd
#
_entry.id   4e416102c199835eccfc2997553a85bd
#
_cell.length_a   1.000
_cell.length_b   1.000
_cell.length_c   1.000
_cell.angle_alpha   90.00
_cell.angle_beta   90.00
_cell.angle_gamma   90.00
#
_symmetry.space_group_name_H-M   'P 1'
#
loop_
_entity.id
_entity.type
_entity.pdbx_description
1 polymer ?
#
loop_
_entity_poly.entity_id
_entity_poly.type
_entity_poly.pdbx_seq_one_letter_code
_entity_poly.pdbx_strand_id
1 'polypeptide(L)'
;RDLAQEIIDNDKKINQREVELEQKSFEMIALYQPVTSDLREIVTILKAVSELERMADYARNIAHATIRVKGNVRVPEIEAALSEMGNRVRKMVEDMLAAYVKSDDQEARRVAAKDAKVGEMYDKINAKGISKMERHPETVIGSTDYLNVATYLMRIGALVTNIGEWIVYLNTGEIIELNPESSNLV
;
A
#
# COMPACT_ATOMS: atom_id res chain seq x y z
N ARG A 1 21.42 -3.13 -1.09
CA ARG A 1 21.20 -4.33 -1.92
C ARG A 1 20.64 -5.46 -1.06
N ASP A 2 21.21 -5.66 0.11
CA ASP A 2 20.83 -6.77 0.97
C ASP A 2 19.39 -6.66 1.49
N LEU A 3 18.97 -5.47 1.95
CA LEU A 3 17.58 -5.24 2.38
C LEU A 3 16.56 -5.41 1.22
N ALA A 4 16.88 -4.89 0.03
CA ALA A 4 15.99 -5.06 -1.12
C ALA A 4 15.85 -6.55 -1.51
N GLN A 5 16.94 -7.32 -1.44
CA GLN A 5 16.90 -8.76 -1.70
C GLN A 5 16.11 -9.50 -0.61
N GLU A 6 16.26 -9.10 0.65
CA GLU A 6 15.48 -9.65 1.75
C GLU A 6 13.98 -9.43 1.58
N ILE A 7 13.56 -8.25 1.13
CA ILE A 7 12.15 -7.94 0.84
C ILE A 7 11.62 -8.86 -0.28
N ILE A 8 12.39 -9.04 -1.34
CA ILE A 8 12.02 -9.93 -2.46
C ILE A 8 11.86 -11.38 -1.99
N ASP A 9 12.80 -11.85 -1.16
CA ASP A 9 12.79 -13.23 -0.65
C ASP A 9 11.66 -13.49 0.36
N ASN A 10 11.26 -12.47 1.11
CA ASN A 10 10.18 -12.56 2.09
C ASN A 10 8.77 -12.53 1.47
N ASP A 11 8.61 -12.07 0.25
CA ASP A 11 7.33 -12.02 -0.47
C ASP A 11 6.59 -13.37 -0.46
N LYS A 12 7.30 -14.47 -0.72
CA LYS A 12 6.73 -15.82 -0.68
C LYS A 12 6.12 -16.21 0.67
N LYS A 13 6.70 -15.70 1.78
CA LYS A 13 6.18 -15.97 3.13
C LYS A 13 4.87 -15.24 3.37
N ILE A 14 4.74 -14.02 2.84
CA ILE A 14 3.51 -13.24 2.94
C ILE A 14 2.40 -13.91 2.15
N ASN A 15 2.66 -14.33 0.91
CA ASN A 15 1.70 -15.04 0.07
C ASN A 15 1.26 -16.37 0.73
N GLN A 16 2.18 -17.13 1.30
CA GLN A 16 1.83 -18.34 2.04
C GLN A 16 0.95 -18.03 3.25
N ARG A 17 1.24 -16.97 3.97
CA ARG A 17 0.45 -16.56 5.15
C ARG A 17 -0.95 -16.11 4.77
N GLU A 18 -1.11 -15.43 3.65
CA GLU A 18 -2.43 -15.10 3.09
C GLU A 18 -3.25 -16.38 2.86
N VAL A 19 -2.71 -17.34 2.12
CA VAL A 19 -3.39 -18.61 1.82
C VAL A 19 -3.79 -19.36 3.10
N GLU A 20 -2.92 -19.43 4.10
CA GLU A 20 -3.21 -20.05 5.40
C GLU A 20 -4.38 -19.37 6.12
N LEU A 21 -4.42 -18.04 6.12
CA LEU A 21 -5.49 -17.26 6.76
C LEU A 21 -6.81 -17.38 6.00
N GLU A 22 -6.77 -17.38 4.67
CA GLU A 22 -7.96 -17.61 3.84
C GLU A 22 -8.55 -19.00 4.08
N GLN A 23 -7.75 -20.05 4.04
CA GLN A 23 -8.19 -21.41 4.30
C GLN A 23 -8.82 -21.55 5.68
N LYS A 24 -8.17 -21.00 6.70
CA LYS A 24 -8.69 -20.99 8.07
C LYS A 24 -10.02 -20.24 8.19
N SER A 25 -10.16 -19.13 7.49
CA SER A 25 -11.41 -18.35 7.46
C SER A 25 -12.55 -19.14 6.80
N PHE A 26 -12.27 -19.82 5.68
CA PHE A 26 -13.27 -20.68 5.02
C PHE A 26 -13.68 -21.88 5.88
N GLU A 27 -12.73 -22.51 6.57
CA GLU A 27 -13.02 -23.58 7.53
C GLU A 27 -13.92 -23.08 8.67
N MET A 28 -13.65 -21.91 9.22
CA MET A 28 -14.48 -21.31 10.27
C MET A 28 -15.90 -21.04 9.79
N ILE A 29 -16.07 -20.52 8.57
CA ILE A 29 -17.41 -20.29 8.00
C ILE A 29 -18.15 -21.61 7.82
N ALA A 30 -17.47 -22.64 7.28
CA ALA A 30 -18.09 -23.93 7.03
C ALA A 30 -18.48 -24.69 8.29
N LEU A 31 -17.63 -24.66 9.34
CA LEU A 31 -17.82 -25.44 10.55
C LEU A 31 -18.76 -24.75 11.56
N TYR A 32 -18.64 -23.44 11.72
CA TYR A 32 -19.34 -22.71 12.78
C TYR A 32 -20.52 -21.89 12.28
N GLN A 33 -20.68 -21.71 10.97
CA GLN A 33 -21.77 -20.95 10.34
C GLN A 33 -22.02 -19.60 11.02
N PRO A 34 -20.98 -18.75 11.14
CA PRO A 34 -21.08 -17.50 11.86
C PRO A 34 -22.11 -16.56 11.24
N VAL A 35 -22.75 -15.75 12.06
CA VAL A 35 -23.79 -14.81 11.62
C VAL A 35 -23.47 -13.41 12.14
N THR A 36 -24.05 -12.39 11.50
CA THR A 36 -23.98 -10.99 11.92
C THR A 36 -22.53 -10.51 12.15
N SER A 37 -22.17 -10.15 13.38
CA SER A 37 -20.85 -9.57 13.74
C SER A 37 -19.70 -10.52 13.48
N ASP A 38 -19.86 -11.79 13.83
CA ASP A 38 -18.81 -12.80 13.66
C ASP A 38 -18.48 -13.04 12.19
N LEU A 39 -19.51 -13.07 11.34
CA LEU A 39 -19.32 -13.17 9.89
C LEU A 39 -18.64 -11.91 9.33
N ARG A 40 -19.04 -10.71 9.79
CA ARG A 40 -18.38 -9.47 9.37
C ARG A 40 -16.91 -9.44 9.76
N GLU A 41 -16.55 -9.94 10.94
CA GLU A 41 -15.16 -10.03 11.37
C GLU A 41 -14.34 -10.93 10.43
N ILE A 42 -14.85 -12.12 10.10
CA ILE A 42 -14.15 -13.04 9.17
C ILE A 42 -14.02 -12.42 7.77
N VAL A 43 -15.07 -11.80 7.25
CA VAL A 43 -15.01 -11.10 5.94
C VAL A 43 -13.98 -9.98 5.97
N THR A 44 -13.93 -9.20 7.05
CA THR A 44 -12.95 -8.12 7.20
C THR A 44 -11.52 -8.65 7.26
N ILE A 45 -11.28 -9.79 7.92
CA ILE A 45 -9.97 -10.46 7.93
C ILE A 45 -9.57 -10.85 6.51
N LEU A 46 -10.45 -11.53 5.76
CA LEU A 46 -10.19 -11.94 4.38
C LEU A 46 -9.80 -10.75 3.50
N LYS A 47 -10.53 -9.66 3.62
CA LYS A 47 -10.26 -8.44 2.83
C LYS A 47 -8.96 -7.77 3.24
N ALA A 48 -8.72 -7.58 4.54
CA ALA A 48 -7.49 -6.97 5.03
C ALA A 48 -6.24 -7.77 4.65
N VAL A 49 -6.30 -9.09 4.74
CA VAL A 49 -5.18 -9.98 4.36
C VAL A 49 -4.85 -9.85 2.88
N SER A 50 -5.86 -9.80 2.00
CA SER A 50 -5.67 -9.58 0.57
C SER A 50 -5.05 -8.20 0.26
N GLU A 51 -5.47 -7.14 0.95
CA GLU A 51 -4.87 -5.81 0.79
C GLU A 51 -3.39 -5.79 1.26
N LEU A 52 -3.07 -6.49 2.35
CA LEU A 52 -1.70 -6.59 2.85
C LEU A 52 -0.78 -7.37 1.90
N GLU A 53 -1.26 -8.43 1.28
CA GLU A 53 -0.50 -9.16 0.27
C GLU A 53 -0.20 -8.26 -0.94
N ARG A 54 -1.19 -7.51 -1.43
CA ARG A 54 -0.99 -6.55 -2.53
C ARG A 54 0.02 -5.44 -2.17
N MET A 55 0.02 -4.98 -0.91
CA MET A 55 1.06 -4.04 -0.44
C MET A 55 2.45 -4.67 -0.47
N ALA A 56 2.57 -5.94 -0.11
CA ALA A 56 3.84 -6.67 -0.19
C ALA A 56 4.32 -6.82 -1.63
N ASP A 57 3.43 -7.09 -2.57
CA ASP A 57 3.74 -7.10 -4.00
C ASP A 57 4.33 -5.76 -4.47
N TYR A 58 3.72 -4.63 -4.07
CA TYR A 58 4.27 -3.32 -4.39
C TYR A 58 5.62 -3.06 -3.70
N ALA A 59 5.79 -3.49 -2.44
CA ALA A 59 7.08 -3.39 -1.76
C ALA A 59 8.18 -4.19 -2.48
N ARG A 60 7.87 -5.39 -2.98
CA ARG A 60 8.76 -6.18 -3.84
C ARG A 60 9.13 -5.43 -5.12
N ASN A 61 8.15 -4.81 -5.78
CA ASN A 61 8.38 -4.04 -7.00
C ASN A 61 9.27 -2.81 -6.74
N ILE A 62 9.09 -2.13 -5.60
CA ILE A 62 9.97 -1.04 -5.14
C ILE A 62 11.40 -1.56 -4.93
N ALA A 63 11.55 -2.73 -4.29
CA ALA A 63 12.86 -3.35 -4.09
C ALA A 63 13.57 -3.66 -5.42
N HIS A 64 12.86 -4.20 -6.40
CA HIS A 64 13.39 -4.42 -7.75
C HIS A 64 13.81 -3.11 -8.43
N ALA A 65 12.99 -2.06 -8.38
CA ALA A 65 13.33 -0.75 -8.93
C ALA A 65 14.58 -0.17 -8.25
N THR A 66 14.69 -0.29 -6.91
CA THR A 66 15.86 0.16 -6.15
C THR A 66 17.16 -0.54 -6.58
N ILE A 67 17.08 -1.81 -6.94
CA ILE A 67 18.24 -2.55 -7.46
C ILE A 67 18.63 -2.05 -8.84
N ARG A 68 17.65 -1.81 -9.72
CA ARG A 68 17.89 -1.35 -11.11
C ARG A 68 18.50 0.07 -11.17
N VAL A 69 17.98 0.98 -10.34
CA VAL A 69 18.48 2.37 -10.29
C VAL A 69 19.97 2.45 -9.96
N LYS A 70 20.50 1.50 -9.22
CA LYS A 70 21.88 1.54 -8.70
C LYS A 70 22.96 1.61 -9.79
N GLY A 71 22.68 1.14 -11.00
CA GLY A 71 23.60 1.17 -12.15
C GLY A 71 23.40 2.39 -13.06
N ASN A 72 22.50 3.31 -12.76
CA ASN A 72 22.11 4.43 -13.61
C ASN A 72 22.46 5.78 -12.98
N VAL A 73 22.33 6.86 -13.79
CA VAL A 73 22.51 8.22 -13.30
C VAL A 73 21.46 8.54 -12.23
N ARG A 74 21.94 8.93 -11.05
CA ARG A 74 21.10 9.20 -9.89
C ARG A 74 20.58 10.64 -9.90
N VAL A 75 19.37 10.84 -9.36
CA VAL A 75 18.73 12.17 -9.20
C VAL A 75 18.39 12.39 -7.74
N PRO A 76 19.32 12.92 -6.92
CA PRO A 76 19.18 13.02 -5.46
C PRO A 76 17.93 13.74 -4.99
N GLU A 77 17.47 14.77 -5.71
CA GLU A 77 16.27 15.52 -5.36
C GLU A 77 14.99 14.71 -5.52
N ILE A 78 14.93 13.76 -6.45
CA ILE A 78 13.79 12.85 -6.61
C ILE A 78 13.87 11.75 -5.53
N GLU A 79 15.05 11.23 -5.25
CA GLU A 79 15.25 10.23 -4.20
C GLU A 79 14.85 10.75 -2.83
N ALA A 80 15.17 12.01 -2.50
CA ALA A 80 14.76 12.64 -1.25
C ALA A 80 13.23 12.77 -1.16
N ALA A 81 12.58 13.17 -2.25
CA ALA A 81 11.11 13.26 -2.31
C ALA A 81 10.44 11.88 -2.19
N LEU A 82 10.99 10.85 -2.81
CA LEU A 82 10.51 9.47 -2.68
C LEU A 82 10.69 8.93 -1.26
N SER A 83 11.80 9.26 -0.61
CA SER A 83 12.03 8.88 0.78
C SER A 83 11.00 9.51 1.73
N GLU A 84 10.67 10.79 1.54
CA GLU A 84 9.63 11.48 2.30
C GLU A 84 8.25 10.84 2.08
N MET A 85 7.90 10.58 0.81
CA MET A 85 6.65 9.91 0.44
C MET A 85 6.57 8.50 1.04
N GLY A 86 7.66 7.73 0.98
CA GLY A 86 7.74 6.39 1.55
C GLY A 86 7.57 6.38 3.07
N ASN A 87 8.19 7.34 3.78
CA ASN A 87 8.00 7.47 5.22
C ASN A 87 6.55 7.80 5.59
N ARG A 88 5.88 8.66 4.81
CA ARG A 88 4.47 8.97 5.03
C ARG A 88 3.58 7.75 4.82
N VAL A 89 3.76 7.03 3.72
CA VAL A 89 2.98 5.82 3.41
C VAL A 89 3.22 4.74 4.47
N ARG A 90 4.48 4.52 4.88
CA ARG A 90 4.81 3.58 5.96
C ARG A 90 4.08 3.92 7.25
N LYS A 91 4.06 5.20 7.64
CA LYS A 91 3.33 5.65 8.83
C LYS A 91 1.83 5.42 8.71
N MET A 92 1.25 5.64 7.53
CA MET A 92 -0.16 5.35 7.28
C MET A 92 -0.47 3.85 7.44
N VAL A 93 0.38 2.96 6.93
CA VAL A 93 0.23 1.51 7.12
C VAL A 93 0.26 1.15 8.60
N GLU A 94 1.26 1.63 9.35
CA GLU A 94 1.39 1.39 10.79
C GLU A 94 0.15 1.85 11.58
N ASP A 95 -0.29 3.09 11.33
CA ASP A 95 -1.45 3.67 12.01
C ASP A 95 -2.76 2.93 11.66
N MET A 96 -2.92 2.54 10.39
CA MET A 96 -4.11 1.79 9.96
C MET A 96 -4.16 0.39 10.56
N LEU A 97 -3.04 -0.31 10.64
CA LEU A 97 -2.97 -1.62 11.30
C LEU A 97 -3.26 -1.50 12.80
N ALA A 98 -2.78 -0.44 13.45
CA ALA A 98 -3.13 -0.17 14.84
C ALA A 98 -4.63 0.11 15.04
N ALA A 99 -5.25 0.85 14.12
CA ALA A 99 -6.70 1.08 14.10
C ALA A 99 -7.47 -0.23 13.87
N TYR A 100 -6.98 -1.10 12.97
CA TYR A 100 -7.58 -2.41 12.72
C TYR A 100 -7.62 -3.29 13.98
N VAL A 101 -6.49 -3.41 14.68
CA VAL A 101 -6.39 -4.22 15.92
C VAL A 101 -7.35 -3.72 17.01
N LYS A 102 -7.61 -2.41 17.04
CA LYS A 102 -8.50 -1.76 18.01
C LYS A 102 -9.96 -1.66 17.54
N SER A 103 -10.22 -2.04 16.29
CA SER A 103 -11.51 -1.79 15.61
C SER A 103 -11.94 -0.31 15.68
N ASP A 104 -10.96 0.62 15.55
CA ASP A 104 -11.17 2.06 15.65
C ASP A 104 -11.44 2.68 14.28
N ASP A 105 -12.73 2.79 13.93
CA ASP A 105 -13.14 3.36 12.63
C ASP A 105 -12.94 4.88 12.54
N GLN A 106 -12.93 5.60 13.67
CA GLN A 106 -12.62 7.03 13.66
C GLN A 106 -11.15 7.29 13.32
N GLU A 107 -10.24 6.50 13.92
CA GLU A 107 -8.83 6.57 13.56
C GLU A 107 -8.60 6.11 12.12
N ALA A 108 -9.28 5.05 11.67
CA ALA A 108 -9.22 4.59 10.29
C ALA A 108 -9.60 5.71 9.29
N ARG A 109 -10.65 6.48 9.57
CA ARG A 109 -11.05 7.64 8.76
C ARG A 109 -9.99 8.73 8.75
N ARG A 110 -9.38 9.03 9.90
CA ARG A 110 -8.30 10.02 9.99
C ARG A 110 -7.06 9.61 9.20
N VAL A 111 -6.68 8.34 9.26
CA VAL A 111 -5.55 7.81 8.50
C VAL A 111 -5.86 7.85 7.00
N ALA A 112 -7.04 7.41 6.59
CA ALA A 112 -7.45 7.43 5.18
C ALA A 112 -7.42 8.85 4.58
N ALA A 113 -7.79 9.87 5.34
CA ALA A 113 -7.72 11.27 4.91
C ALA A 113 -6.30 11.74 4.56
N LYS A 114 -5.26 11.09 5.08
CA LYS A 114 -3.85 11.40 4.77
C LYS A 114 -3.45 11.00 3.35
N ASP A 115 -4.22 10.15 2.68
CA ASP A 115 -3.95 9.67 1.32
C ASP A 115 -3.97 10.81 0.28
N ALA A 116 -4.79 11.83 0.47
CA ALA A 116 -4.81 13.02 -0.38
C ALA A 116 -3.42 13.68 -0.49
N LYS A 117 -2.65 13.71 0.61
CA LYS A 117 -1.29 14.25 0.61
C LYS A 117 -0.31 13.34 -0.14
N VAL A 118 -0.50 12.05 -0.11
CA VAL A 118 0.28 11.09 -0.91
C VAL A 118 0.07 11.35 -2.40
N GLY A 119 -1.17 11.60 -2.82
CA GLY A 119 -1.50 11.99 -4.20
C GLY A 119 -0.80 13.28 -4.65
N GLU A 120 -0.81 14.32 -3.81
CA GLU A 120 -0.06 15.57 -4.11
C GLU A 120 1.45 15.34 -4.23
N MET A 121 2.02 14.48 -3.40
CA MET A 121 3.44 14.12 -3.46
C MET A 121 3.77 13.35 -4.73
N TYR A 122 2.90 12.42 -5.12
CA TYR A 122 3.01 11.69 -6.38
C TYR A 122 3.04 12.65 -7.59
N ASP A 123 2.09 13.59 -7.67
CA ASP A 123 2.01 14.54 -8.77
C ASP A 123 3.28 15.40 -8.89
N LYS A 124 3.81 15.85 -7.74
CA LYS A 124 5.06 16.64 -7.70
C LYS A 124 6.27 15.83 -8.15
N ILE A 125 6.38 14.58 -7.72
CA ILE A 125 7.49 13.70 -8.11
C ILE A 125 7.39 13.41 -9.61
N ASN A 126 6.19 13.14 -10.11
CA ASN A 126 5.94 12.84 -11.52
C ASN A 126 6.33 14.03 -12.41
N ALA A 127 5.87 15.24 -12.08
CA ALA A 127 6.23 16.47 -12.79
C ALA A 127 7.74 16.74 -12.79
N LYS A 128 8.40 16.56 -11.63
CA LYS A 128 9.86 16.69 -11.51
C LYS A 128 10.62 15.67 -12.35
N GLY A 129 10.17 14.41 -12.33
CA GLY A 129 10.78 13.33 -13.09
C GLY A 129 10.72 13.60 -14.60
N ILE A 130 9.55 13.99 -15.10
CA ILE A 130 9.35 14.33 -16.52
C ILE A 130 10.25 15.49 -16.90
N SER A 131 10.22 16.60 -16.16
CA SER A 131 11.06 17.78 -16.43
C SER A 131 12.56 17.47 -16.38
N LYS A 132 12.98 16.54 -15.51
CA LYS A 132 14.37 16.10 -15.44
C LYS A 132 14.77 15.30 -16.66
N MET A 133 13.93 14.38 -17.12
CA MET A 133 14.18 13.57 -18.33
C MET A 133 14.27 14.44 -19.60
N GLU A 134 13.43 15.47 -19.71
CA GLU A 134 13.45 16.42 -20.84
C GLU A 134 14.77 17.19 -20.93
N ARG A 135 15.30 17.63 -19.78
CA ARG A 135 16.53 18.44 -19.72
C ARG A 135 17.81 17.61 -19.68
N HIS A 136 17.73 16.39 -19.21
CA HIS A 136 18.82 15.48 -18.94
C HIS A 136 18.48 14.08 -19.44
N PRO A 137 18.56 13.82 -20.77
CA PRO A 137 18.20 12.53 -21.37
C PRO A 137 18.97 11.34 -20.78
N GLU A 138 20.16 11.57 -20.25
CA GLU A 138 20.95 10.54 -19.57
C GLU A 138 20.31 10.00 -18.30
N THR A 139 19.32 10.71 -17.75
CA THR A 139 18.61 10.31 -16.53
C THR A 139 17.36 9.48 -16.81
N VAL A 140 16.94 9.28 -18.07
CA VAL A 140 15.67 8.67 -18.46
C VAL A 140 15.46 7.30 -17.80
N ILE A 141 16.46 6.42 -17.86
CA ILE A 141 16.35 5.06 -17.32
C ILE A 141 16.13 5.08 -15.82
N GLY A 142 16.97 5.82 -15.07
CA GLY A 142 16.83 5.93 -13.61
C GLY A 142 15.54 6.65 -13.20
N SER A 143 15.17 7.72 -13.91
CA SER A 143 13.94 8.47 -13.63
C SER A 143 12.68 7.64 -13.87
N THR A 144 12.65 6.76 -14.86
CA THR A 144 11.54 5.84 -15.08
C THR A 144 11.33 4.92 -13.87
N ASP A 145 12.40 4.38 -13.29
CA ASP A 145 12.30 3.57 -12.06
C ASP A 145 11.81 4.42 -10.85
N TYR A 146 12.23 5.68 -10.73
CA TYR A 146 11.73 6.58 -9.69
C TYR A 146 10.22 6.84 -9.83
N LEU A 147 9.73 7.07 -11.04
CA LEU A 147 8.29 7.28 -11.29
C LEU A 147 7.49 6.01 -10.99
N ASN A 148 8.03 4.83 -11.30
CA ASN A 148 7.42 3.56 -10.92
C ASN A 148 7.33 3.42 -9.39
N VAL A 149 8.39 3.76 -8.66
CA VAL A 149 8.38 3.73 -7.18
C VAL A 149 7.31 4.68 -6.62
N ALA A 150 7.20 5.90 -7.16
CA ALA A 150 6.14 6.83 -6.77
C ALA A 150 4.75 6.25 -7.00
N THR A 151 4.53 5.58 -8.14
CA THR A 151 3.28 4.90 -8.46
C THR A 151 2.97 3.78 -7.46
N TYR A 152 3.95 2.96 -7.11
CA TYR A 152 3.76 1.88 -6.14
C TYR A 152 3.45 2.41 -4.74
N LEU A 153 4.12 3.48 -4.30
CA LEU A 153 3.82 4.14 -3.03
C LEU A 153 2.41 4.73 -3.00
N MET A 154 1.97 5.37 -4.08
CA MET A 154 0.61 5.89 -4.21
C MET A 154 -0.41 4.75 -4.11
N ARG A 155 -0.18 3.63 -4.77
CA ARG A 155 -1.06 2.45 -4.72
C ARG A 155 -1.12 1.83 -3.33
N ILE A 156 -0.01 1.78 -2.60
CA ILE A 156 -0.02 1.34 -1.19
C ILE A 156 -0.91 2.26 -0.36
N GLY A 157 -0.84 3.56 -0.54
CA GLY A 157 -1.74 4.52 0.13
C GLY A 157 -3.22 4.23 -0.13
N ALA A 158 -3.59 3.93 -1.38
CA ALA A 158 -4.96 3.53 -1.74
C ALA A 158 -5.39 2.22 -1.05
N LEU A 159 -4.49 1.23 -0.95
CA LEU A 159 -4.76 -0.03 -0.23
C LEU A 159 -4.95 0.20 1.28
N VAL A 160 -4.21 1.13 1.88
CA VAL A 160 -4.42 1.55 3.28
C VAL A 160 -5.84 2.10 3.46
N THR A 161 -6.31 2.93 2.55
CA THR A 161 -7.69 3.43 2.55
C THR A 161 -8.70 2.30 2.48
N ASN A 162 -8.49 1.29 1.64
CA ASN A 162 -9.35 0.12 1.54
C ASN A 162 -9.46 -0.63 2.88
N ILE A 163 -8.36 -0.81 3.59
CA ILE A 163 -8.40 -1.41 4.95
C ILE A 163 -9.25 -0.56 5.89
N GLY A 164 -9.12 0.77 5.83
CA GLY A 164 -9.94 1.69 6.61
C GLY A 164 -11.44 1.53 6.35
N GLU A 165 -11.84 1.35 5.09
CA GLU A 165 -13.23 1.09 4.69
C GLU A 165 -13.75 -0.23 5.30
N TRP A 166 -12.92 -1.27 5.35
CA TRP A 166 -13.28 -2.53 5.98
C TRP A 166 -13.38 -2.44 7.50
N ILE A 167 -12.60 -1.57 8.17
CA ILE A 167 -12.76 -1.29 9.60
C ILE A 167 -14.12 -0.63 9.86
N VAL A 168 -14.52 0.33 9.02
CA VAL A 168 -15.85 0.95 9.11
C VAL A 168 -16.94 -0.09 8.90
N TYR A 169 -16.81 -0.96 7.89
CA TYR A 169 -17.77 -2.06 7.68
C TYR A 169 -17.86 -3.00 8.89
N LEU A 170 -16.74 -3.33 9.51
CA LEU A 170 -16.71 -4.17 10.71
C LEU A 170 -17.60 -3.61 11.81
N ASN A 171 -17.52 -2.30 12.05
CA ASN A 171 -18.23 -1.63 13.13
C ASN A 171 -19.69 -1.30 12.79
N THR A 172 -19.97 -0.91 11.56
CA THR A 172 -21.27 -0.36 11.14
C THR A 172 -22.11 -1.32 10.31
N GLY A 173 -21.46 -2.26 9.61
CA GLY A 173 -22.10 -3.10 8.60
C GLY A 173 -22.32 -2.40 7.25
N GLU A 174 -21.90 -1.15 7.10
CA GLU A 174 -22.05 -0.35 5.89
C GLU A 174 -20.75 -0.39 5.05
N ILE A 175 -20.90 -0.62 3.75
CA ILE A 175 -19.80 -0.52 2.79
C ILE A 175 -19.77 0.91 2.27
N ILE A 176 -18.70 1.65 2.59
CA ILE A 176 -18.54 3.06 2.22
C ILE A 176 -17.19 3.27 1.52
N GLU A 177 -17.10 4.33 0.73
CA GLU A 177 -15.84 4.84 0.18
C GLU A 177 -15.35 6.02 1.04
N LEU A 178 -14.10 5.96 1.49
CA LEU A 178 -13.48 7.02 2.30
C LEU A 178 -12.82 8.11 1.44
N ASN A 179 -12.28 7.73 0.28
CA ASN A 179 -11.63 8.66 -0.66
C ASN A 179 -12.08 8.35 -2.10
N PRO A 180 -13.28 8.75 -2.53
CA PRO A 180 -13.83 8.40 -3.84
C PRO A 180 -13.00 8.94 -5.02
N GLU A 181 -12.21 10.00 -4.81
CA GLU A 181 -11.34 10.56 -5.86
C GLU A 181 -10.10 9.71 -6.14
N SER A 182 -9.64 8.92 -5.17
CA SER A 182 -8.51 8.01 -5.36
C SER A 182 -8.89 6.72 -6.09
N SER A 183 -10.15 6.36 -6.10
CA SER A 183 -10.65 5.12 -6.73
C SER A 183 -10.55 5.14 -8.26
N ASN A 184 -10.40 6.30 -8.87
CA ASN A 184 -10.28 6.47 -10.32
C ASN A 184 -8.86 6.30 -10.87
N LEU A 185 -7.88 5.97 -10.01
CA LEU A 185 -6.46 5.82 -10.37
C LEU A 185 -5.96 4.37 -10.35
N VAL A 186 -6.87 3.39 -10.22
CA VAL A 186 -6.55 1.95 -10.20
C VAL A 186 -6.87 1.30 -11.53
#